data_f2669b8efe30ceaaa4ef96c1d25792c8
#
_entry.id   f2669b8efe30ceaaa4ef96c1d25792c8
#
_cell.length_a   1.000
_cell.length_b   1.000
_cell.length_c   1.000
_cell.angle_alpha   90.00
_cell.angle_beta   90.00
_cell.angle_gamma   90.00
#
_symmetry.space_group_name_H-M   'P 1'
#
loop_
_entity.id
_entity.type
_entity.pdbx_description
1 polymer ?
#
loop_
_entity_poly.entity_id
_entity_poly.type
_entity_poly.pdbx_seq_one_letter_code
_entity_poly.pdbx_strand_id
1 'polypeptide(L)'
;MRSSMVIIFSLISVVLCHEKSYINFGGFICPREEKALGKCLKDALNTYIPQLAAGIPKLDIPSCEPLLIRSLSVKQTTGPLSVTSSFSDVYVRGPSTMRIKSIDIHAKDHEIVARLYIPELRMKGQYTLKGTLLMIPVEANGDFTSKYRDINATVTITLGTNKVLNGLDTLSCEKLDVNFQAGQVTMDLENLFGDDKNLSKTMNNFVNENWQSMSGDFQAPIEEALRDFLKPLADHAFATLYANDIFLSQ
;
A
#
# COMPACT_ATOMS: atom_id res chain seq x y z
N MET A 1 -2.90 -4.59 -69.09
CA MET A 1 -2.69 -5.43 -67.93
C MET A 1 -1.63 -4.85 -66.98
N ARG A 2 -1.81 -3.63 -66.47
CA ARG A 2 -0.85 -2.96 -65.55
C ARG A 2 -1.53 -2.22 -64.37
N SER A 3 -2.85 -2.37 -64.20
CA SER A 3 -3.62 -1.57 -63.21
C SER A 3 -4.11 -2.38 -61.97
N SER A 4 -3.99 -3.73 -61.96
CA SER A 4 -4.52 -4.55 -60.88
C SER A 4 -3.46 -4.94 -59.81
N MET A 5 -2.19 -4.61 -60.04
CA MET A 5 -1.09 -5.00 -59.14
C MET A 5 -0.75 -3.97 -58.05
N VAL A 6 -1.25 -2.74 -58.21
CA VAL A 6 -1.00 -1.64 -57.24
C VAL A 6 -2.02 -1.64 -56.08
N ILE A 7 -3.21 -2.21 -56.28
CA ILE A 7 -4.27 -2.24 -55.24
C ILE A 7 -4.05 -3.37 -54.22
N ILE A 8 -3.30 -4.43 -54.57
CA ILE A 8 -3.00 -5.55 -53.64
C ILE A 8 -1.88 -5.16 -52.64
N PHE A 9 -0.99 -4.26 -53.00
CA PHE A 9 0.09 -3.80 -52.09
C PHE A 9 -0.37 -2.78 -51.04
N SER A 10 -1.51 -2.08 -51.26
CA SER A 10 -2.05 -1.12 -50.30
C SER A 10 -2.92 -1.78 -49.19
N LEU A 11 -3.38 -3.01 -49.41
CA LEU A 11 -4.14 -3.76 -48.46
C LEU A 11 -3.29 -4.63 -47.51
N ILE A 12 -2.02 -4.89 -47.84
CA ILE A 12 -1.09 -5.65 -47.00
C ILE A 12 -0.39 -4.76 -45.97
N SER A 13 -0.32 -3.44 -46.20
CA SER A 13 0.32 -2.52 -45.23
C SER A 13 -0.61 -2.07 -44.07
N VAL A 14 -1.87 -2.47 -44.04
CA VAL A 14 -2.80 -2.13 -42.95
C VAL A 14 -2.91 -3.25 -41.90
N VAL A 15 -2.31 -4.43 -42.13
CA VAL A 15 -2.43 -5.60 -41.23
C VAL A 15 -1.27 -5.75 -40.27
N LEU A 16 -0.23 -4.93 -40.34
CA LEU A 16 1.01 -5.13 -39.53
C LEU A 16 1.22 -4.11 -38.40
N CYS A 17 0.22 -3.33 -38.01
CA CYS A 17 0.34 -2.49 -36.81
C CYS A 17 -0.86 -2.71 -35.86
N HIS A 18 -1.07 -3.97 -35.45
CA HIS A 18 -1.87 -4.24 -34.26
C HIS A 18 -0.88 -4.30 -33.09
N GLU A 19 -0.42 -3.14 -32.60
CA GLU A 19 0.04 -3.05 -31.23
C GLU A 19 -1.02 -3.70 -30.36
N LYS A 20 -0.60 -4.60 -29.48
CA LYS A 20 -1.52 -5.25 -28.54
C LYS A 20 -2.25 -4.18 -27.75
N SER A 21 -3.46 -3.85 -28.17
CA SER A 21 -4.32 -2.82 -27.52
C SER A 21 -4.81 -3.24 -26.15
N TYR A 22 -4.42 -4.44 -25.68
CA TYR A 22 -4.90 -5.05 -24.44
C TYR A 22 -3.78 -5.70 -23.65
N ILE A 23 -3.92 -5.68 -22.34
CA ILE A 23 -3.06 -6.37 -21.36
C ILE A 23 -3.86 -7.47 -20.69
N ASN A 24 -3.27 -8.65 -20.51
CA ASN A 24 -3.86 -9.71 -19.69
C ASN A 24 -3.31 -9.59 -18.25
N PHE A 25 -4.15 -9.16 -17.34
CA PHE A 25 -3.83 -9.05 -15.91
C PHE A 25 -4.62 -10.10 -15.13
N GLY A 26 -3.98 -11.22 -14.78
CA GLY A 26 -4.58 -12.27 -13.97
C GLY A 26 -5.88 -12.86 -14.54
N GLY A 27 -6.03 -12.92 -15.89
CA GLY A 27 -7.25 -13.37 -16.56
C GLY A 27 -8.21 -12.24 -16.94
N PHE A 28 -7.97 -10.99 -16.50
CA PHE A 28 -8.67 -9.81 -16.99
C PHE A 28 -7.97 -9.25 -18.22
N ILE A 29 -8.73 -9.03 -19.28
CA ILE A 29 -8.24 -8.40 -20.51
C ILE A 29 -8.51 -6.91 -20.42
N CYS A 30 -7.47 -6.14 -20.09
CA CYS A 30 -7.55 -4.70 -19.87
C CYS A 30 -7.11 -3.92 -21.10
N PRO A 31 -7.86 -2.88 -21.53
CA PRO A 31 -7.40 -1.95 -22.55
C PRO A 31 -6.15 -1.19 -22.08
N ARG A 32 -5.28 -0.79 -23.00
CA ARG A 32 -4.04 -0.04 -22.68
C ARG A 32 -4.26 1.47 -22.51
N GLU A 33 -5.43 1.99 -22.88
CA GLU A 33 -5.73 3.39 -22.65
C GLU A 33 -5.80 3.68 -21.14
N GLU A 34 -5.05 4.68 -20.66
CA GLU A 34 -4.80 4.93 -19.23
C GLU A 34 -6.05 4.88 -18.36
N LYS A 35 -7.09 5.60 -18.75
CA LYS A 35 -8.34 5.66 -17.97
C LYS A 35 -9.08 4.33 -17.95
N ALA A 36 -9.14 3.65 -19.08
CA ALA A 36 -9.78 2.33 -19.20
C ALA A 36 -8.96 1.26 -18.49
N LEU A 37 -7.63 1.34 -18.56
CA LEU A 37 -6.70 0.47 -17.85
C LEU A 37 -6.87 0.63 -16.34
N GLY A 38 -6.87 1.85 -15.82
CA GLY A 38 -7.09 2.13 -14.40
C GLY A 38 -8.41 1.58 -13.88
N LYS A 39 -9.49 1.73 -14.64
CA LYS A 39 -10.80 1.15 -14.30
C LYS A 39 -10.76 -0.39 -14.27
N CYS A 40 -10.18 -0.99 -15.30
CA CYS A 40 -10.07 -2.45 -15.42
C CYS A 40 -9.21 -3.03 -14.27
N LEU A 41 -8.06 -2.43 -13.97
CA LEU A 41 -7.20 -2.85 -12.85
C LEU A 41 -7.91 -2.71 -11.51
N LYS A 42 -8.64 -1.62 -11.29
CA LYS A 42 -9.46 -1.46 -10.07
C LYS A 42 -10.46 -2.62 -9.91
N ASP A 43 -11.18 -2.97 -10.96
CA ASP A 43 -12.21 -4.01 -10.91
C ASP A 43 -11.57 -5.40 -10.72
N ALA A 44 -10.45 -5.67 -11.42
CA ALA A 44 -9.67 -6.89 -11.26
C ALA A 44 -9.14 -7.04 -9.82
N LEU A 45 -8.47 -6.03 -9.30
CA LEU A 45 -7.90 -6.08 -7.95
C LEU A 45 -8.98 -6.21 -6.88
N ASN A 46 -10.11 -5.50 -6.98
CA ASN A 46 -11.23 -5.65 -6.04
C ASN A 46 -11.82 -7.08 -6.06
N THR A 47 -11.71 -7.80 -7.16
CA THR A 47 -12.12 -9.21 -7.25
C THR A 47 -11.14 -10.13 -6.52
N TYR A 48 -9.84 -9.80 -6.52
CA TYR A 48 -8.80 -10.62 -5.89
C TYR A 48 -8.55 -10.29 -4.41
N ILE A 49 -8.79 -9.05 -3.96
CA ILE A 49 -8.53 -8.62 -2.58
C ILE A 49 -9.12 -9.59 -1.53
N PRO A 50 -10.38 -10.07 -1.63
CA PRO A 50 -10.91 -11.03 -0.65
C PRO A 50 -10.14 -12.37 -0.61
N GLN A 51 -9.52 -12.77 -1.72
CA GLN A 51 -8.73 -14.01 -1.80
C GLN A 51 -7.39 -13.88 -1.06
N LEU A 52 -6.88 -12.67 -0.88
CA LEU A 52 -5.68 -12.39 -0.10
C LEU A 52 -5.85 -12.75 1.38
N ALA A 53 -7.08 -12.92 1.86
CA ALA A 53 -7.33 -13.39 3.22
C ALA A 53 -6.60 -14.71 3.51
N ALA A 54 -6.61 -15.64 2.57
CA ALA A 54 -5.92 -16.93 2.67
C ALA A 54 -4.48 -16.88 2.13
N GLY A 55 -4.10 -15.78 1.47
CA GLY A 55 -2.87 -15.68 0.68
C GLY A 55 -2.97 -16.37 -0.68
N ILE A 56 -1.95 -16.16 -1.50
CA ILE A 56 -1.83 -16.80 -2.82
C ILE A 56 -0.46 -17.50 -2.88
N PRO A 57 -0.34 -18.76 -2.41
CA PRO A 57 0.94 -19.46 -2.32
C PRO A 57 1.69 -19.57 -3.65
N LYS A 58 0.96 -19.66 -4.77
CA LYS A 58 1.56 -19.69 -6.12
C LYS A 58 2.30 -18.42 -6.53
N LEU A 59 2.04 -17.31 -5.83
CA LEU A 59 2.65 -15.99 -6.05
C LEU A 59 3.49 -15.55 -4.86
N ASP A 60 3.77 -16.44 -3.91
CA ASP A 60 4.45 -16.15 -2.63
C ASP A 60 3.80 -15.00 -1.85
N ILE A 61 2.49 -14.78 -2.03
CA ILE A 61 1.73 -13.79 -1.29
C ILE A 61 1.20 -14.45 0.00
N PRO A 62 1.67 -13.99 1.18
CA PRO A 62 1.21 -14.54 2.46
C PRO A 62 -0.25 -14.18 2.75
N SER A 63 -0.88 -14.90 3.69
CA SER A 63 -2.19 -14.54 4.22
C SER A 63 -2.17 -13.12 4.79
N CYS A 64 -3.21 -12.34 4.52
CA CYS A 64 -3.42 -11.03 5.13
C CYS A 64 -4.53 -11.02 6.21
N GLU A 65 -5.01 -12.21 6.65
CA GLU A 65 -5.99 -12.34 7.74
C GLU A 65 -5.63 -13.45 8.76
N PRO A 66 -4.78 -13.14 9.71
CA PRO A 66 -4.10 -11.86 9.96
C PRO A 66 -2.83 -11.67 9.13
N LEU A 67 -2.55 -10.44 8.72
CA LEU A 67 -1.23 -10.07 8.24
C LEU A 67 -0.27 -9.98 9.42
N LEU A 68 0.86 -10.67 9.34
CA LEU A 68 1.92 -10.60 10.36
C LEU A 68 2.99 -9.60 9.94
N ILE A 69 3.16 -8.54 10.72
CA ILE A 69 4.28 -7.60 10.64
C ILE A 69 5.24 -7.95 11.78
N ARG A 70 6.42 -8.46 11.44
CA ARG A 70 7.41 -8.94 12.44
C ARG A 70 7.99 -7.80 13.26
N SER A 71 8.25 -6.67 12.63
CA SER A 71 8.81 -5.49 13.28
C SER A 71 8.39 -4.23 12.55
N LEU A 72 8.02 -3.20 13.30
CA LEU A 72 7.71 -1.87 12.81
C LEU A 72 8.25 -0.86 13.82
N SER A 73 8.90 0.21 13.36
CA SER A 73 9.41 1.25 14.24
C SER A 73 8.85 2.60 13.80
N VAL A 74 8.38 3.38 14.76
CA VAL A 74 7.86 4.73 14.55
C VAL A 74 8.63 5.68 15.47
N LYS A 75 9.24 6.71 14.88
CA LYS A 75 9.99 7.73 15.63
C LYS A 75 9.31 9.07 15.47
N GLN A 76 8.78 9.60 16.55
CA GLN A 76 8.27 10.96 16.63
C GLN A 76 9.21 11.76 17.53
N THR A 77 9.89 12.77 16.97
CA THR A 77 10.92 13.52 17.66
C THR A 77 10.59 15.00 17.85
N THR A 78 9.42 15.43 17.41
CA THR A 78 8.99 16.84 17.45
C THR A 78 7.69 16.98 18.23
N GLY A 79 7.51 18.16 18.85
CA GLY A 79 6.29 18.47 19.59
C GLY A 79 6.25 17.93 21.03
N PRO A 80 5.07 17.93 21.66
CA PRO A 80 4.89 17.51 23.06
C PRO A 80 4.99 15.99 23.25
N LEU A 81 5.07 15.25 22.16
CA LEU A 81 5.16 13.80 22.11
C LEU A 81 6.45 13.42 21.39
N SER A 82 7.54 13.30 22.15
CA SER A 82 8.83 12.88 21.61
C SER A 82 9.11 11.46 22.02
N VAL A 83 8.74 10.51 21.16
CA VAL A 83 8.81 9.07 21.47
C VAL A 83 9.40 8.26 20.34
N THR A 84 10.12 7.21 20.70
CA THR A 84 10.47 6.11 19.81
C THR A 84 9.68 4.90 20.23
N SER A 85 8.86 4.40 19.29
CA SER A 85 8.02 3.21 19.49
C SER A 85 8.51 2.10 18.57
N SER A 86 8.69 0.90 19.10
CA SER A 86 8.92 -0.30 18.31
C SER A 86 7.82 -1.29 18.59
N PHE A 87 7.28 -1.85 17.53
CA PHE A 87 6.22 -2.84 17.57
C PHE A 87 6.76 -4.16 17.03
N SER A 88 6.43 -5.26 17.67
CA SER A 88 6.84 -6.60 17.25
C SER A 88 5.66 -7.57 17.26
N ASP A 89 5.74 -8.56 16.38
CA ASP A 89 4.72 -9.59 16.19
C ASP A 89 3.29 -9.01 16.06
N VAL A 90 3.18 -8.00 15.19
CA VAL A 90 1.93 -7.27 14.97
C VAL A 90 1.02 -8.07 14.04
N TYR A 91 -0.09 -8.52 14.56
CA TYR A 91 -1.16 -9.19 13.82
C TYR A 91 -2.21 -8.18 13.40
N VAL A 92 -2.36 -7.97 12.11
CA VAL A 92 -3.33 -7.02 11.53
C VAL A 92 -4.48 -7.79 10.90
N ARG A 93 -5.71 -7.47 11.29
CA ARG A 93 -6.94 -7.99 10.69
C ARG A 93 -7.70 -6.86 10.01
N GLY A 94 -8.36 -7.20 8.90
CA GLY A 94 -9.16 -6.26 8.11
C GLY A 94 -8.59 -5.90 6.75
N PRO A 95 -7.30 -6.18 6.39
CA PRO A 95 -6.78 -5.84 5.08
C PRO A 95 -7.58 -6.41 3.91
N SER A 96 -8.14 -7.61 4.03
CA SER A 96 -8.97 -8.23 2.99
C SER A 96 -10.32 -7.53 2.75
N THR A 97 -10.71 -6.61 3.63
CA THR A 97 -11.93 -5.79 3.47
C THR A 97 -11.67 -4.50 2.70
N MET A 98 -10.42 -4.23 2.35
CA MET A 98 -10.02 -3.08 1.55
C MET A 98 -10.78 -3.01 0.23
N ARG A 99 -11.08 -1.80 -0.20
CA ARG A 99 -11.71 -1.51 -1.50
C ARG A 99 -10.94 -0.44 -2.23
N ILE A 100 -10.54 -0.74 -3.44
CA ILE A 100 -9.94 0.24 -4.34
C ILE A 100 -11.05 1.10 -4.93
N LYS A 101 -11.00 2.40 -4.70
CA LYS A 101 -11.96 3.38 -5.19
C LYS A 101 -11.61 3.86 -6.60
N SER A 102 -10.34 4.15 -6.84
CA SER A 102 -9.82 4.51 -8.15
C SER A 102 -8.37 4.07 -8.30
N ILE A 103 -7.96 3.86 -9.55
CA ILE A 103 -6.57 3.76 -9.99
C ILE A 103 -6.42 4.74 -11.14
N ASP A 104 -5.55 5.71 -10.98
CA ASP A 104 -5.20 6.67 -12.00
C ASP A 104 -3.76 6.35 -12.46
N ILE A 105 -3.58 6.22 -13.77
CA ILE A 105 -2.29 5.87 -14.38
C ILE A 105 -1.82 7.08 -15.15
N HIS A 106 -0.59 7.50 -14.88
CA HIS A 106 0.10 8.60 -15.55
C HIS A 106 1.34 8.03 -16.25
N ALA A 107 1.14 7.46 -17.45
CA ALA A 107 2.19 6.73 -18.15
C ALA A 107 3.42 7.60 -18.47
N LYS A 108 3.23 8.90 -18.74
CA LYS A 108 4.34 9.85 -19.00
C LYS A 108 5.25 10.05 -17.79
N ASP A 109 4.67 10.03 -16.60
CA ASP A 109 5.38 10.25 -15.33
C ASP A 109 5.77 8.93 -14.67
N HIS A 110 5.43 7.80 -15.31
CA HIS A 110 5.58 6.44 -14.77
C HIS A 110 4.93 6.28 -13.39
N GLU A 111 3.81 6.94 -13.17
CA GLU A 111 3.16 7.02 -11.86
C GLU A 111 1.79 6.31 -11.88
N ILE A 112 1.52 5.60 -10.79
CA ILE A 112 0.21 5.00 -10.50
C ILE A 112 -0.27 5.55 -9.16
N VAL A 113 -1.47 6.12 -9.16
CA VAL A 113 -2.13 6.63 -7.96
C VAL A 113 -3.36 5.78 -7.66
N ALA A 114 -3.32 5.04 -6.55
CA ALA A 114 -4.43 4.23 -6.08
C ALA A 114 -5.09 4.86 -4.86
N ARG A 115 -6.42 5.06 -4.89
CA ARG A 115 -7.21 5.49 -3.74
C ARG A 115 -7.97 4.32 -3.16
N LEU A 116 -7.81 4.14 -1.86
CA LEU A 116 -8.26 2.98 -1.11
C LEU A 116 -9.24 3.41 -0.01
N TYR A 117 -10.15 2.53 0.32
CA TYR A 117 -10.97 2.62 1.53
C TYR A 117 -10.89 1.30 2.29
N ILE A 118 -10.62 1.39 3.60
CA ILE A 118 -10.60 0.23 4.49
C ILE A 118 -11.59 0.53 5.64
N PRO A 119 -12.65 -0.28 5.78
CA PRO A 119 -13.68 -0.04 6.80
C PRO A 119 -13.13 -0.10 8.22
N GLU A 120 -12.33 -1.11 8.51
CA GLU A 120 -11.74 -1.31 9.83
C GLU A 120 -10.45 -2.12 9.73
N LEU A 121 -9.42 -1.67 10.47
CA LEU A 121 -8.23 -2.46 10.78
C LEU A 121 -8.16 -2.66 12.29
N ARG A 122 -7.83 -3.88 12.70
CA ARG A 122 -7.54 -4.23 14.09
C ARG A 122 -6.13 -4.78 14.17
N MET A 123 -5.37 -4.25 15.11
CA MET A 123 -3.99 -4.64 15.33
C MET A 123 -3.81 -5.08 16.77
N LYS A 124 -2.95 -6.08 16.97
CA LYS A 124 -2.47 -6.49 18.27
C LYS A 124 -1.04 -7.00 18.15
N GLY A 125 -0.27 -6.83 19.18
CA GLY A 125 1.13 -7.26 19.22
C GLY A 125 1.81 -6.76 20.47
N GLN A 126 3.12 -6.76 20.44
CA GLN A 126 3.94 -6.22 21.53
C GLN A 126 4.50 -4.85 21.13
N TYR A 127 4.71 -3.99 22.10
CA TYR A 127 5.33 -2.71 21.91
C TYR A 127 6.42 -2.42 22.94
N THR A 128 7.38 -1.61 22.54
CA THR A 128 8.27 -0.87 23.42
C THR A 128 8.18 0.60 23.08
N LEU A 129 8.15 1.45 24.09
CA LEU A 129 8.04 2.90 23.93
C LEU A 129 9.01 3.58 24.87
N LYS A 130 9.79 4.51 24.33
CA LYS A 130 10.75 5.29 25.09
C LYS A 130 10.72 6.75 24.63
N GLY A 131 10.68 7.65 25.62
CA GLY A 131 10.70 9.10 25.32
C GLY A 131 9.96 9.92 26.34
N THR A 132 9.18 10.88 25.83
CA THR A 132 8.41 11.82 26.66
C THR A 132 7.00 11.96 26.09
N LEU A 133 6.00 11.73 26.92
CA LEU A 133 4.59 11.97 26.62
C LEU A 133 4.11 13.17 27.47
N LEU A 134 3.73 14.28 26.82
CA LEU A 134 3.26 15.49 27.49
C LEU A 134 4.18 15.92 28.65
N MET A 135 5.49 15.94 28.41
CA MET A 135 6.56 16.26 29.36
C MET A 135 6.79 15.17 30.45
N ILE A 136 6.05 14.09 30.47
CA ILE A 136 6.25 12.96 31.40
C ILE A 136 7.22 11.96 30.74
N PRO A 137 8.38 11.68 31.33
CA PRO A 137 9.26 10.63 30.84
C PRO A 137 8.54 9.28 30.86
N VAL A 138 8.67 8.52 29.79
CA VAL A 138 8.07 7.19 29.66
C VAL A 138 9.09 6.20 29.10
N GLU A 139 9.16 5.04 29.73
CA GLU A 139 9.85 3.85 29.23
C GLU A 139 8.95 2.67 29.56
N ALA A 140 8.32 2.14 28.51
CA ALA A 140 7.25 1.15 28.64
C ALA A 140 7.44 0.01 27.64
N ASN A 141 6.93 -1.16 28.02
CA ASN A 141 6.77 -2.31 27.16
C ASN A 141 5.54 -3.11 27.60
N GLY A 142 4.92 -3.77 26.67
CA GLY A 142 3.73 -4.57 26.95
C GLY A 142 3.02 -5.00 25.69
N ASP A 143 1.83 -5.52 25.87
CA ASP A 143 0.95 -5.81 24.76
C ASP A 143 0.17 -4.54 24.37
N PHE A 144 -0.18 -4.45 23.08
CA PHE A 144 -1.05 -3.39 22.61
C PHE A 144 -2.18 -3.94 21.76
N THR A 145 -3.28 -3.22 21.78
CA THR A 145 -4.36 -3.37 20.81
C THR A 145 -4.69 -2.02 20.20
N SER A 146 -5.02 -2.01 18.91
CA SER A 146 -5.50 -0.79 18.27
C SER A 146 -6.55 -1.10 17.22
N LYS A 147 -7.41 -0.12 16.99
CA LYS A 147 -8.48 -0.18 16.01
C LYS A 147 -8.53 1.14 15.25
N TYR A 148 -8.53 1.02 13.94
CA TYR A 148 -8.67 2.12 12.99
C TYR A 148 -9.94 1.90 12.18
N ARG A 149 -10.78 2.93 12.02
CA ARG A 149 -12.02 2.87 11.25
C ARG A 149 -12.08 3.96 10.21
N ASP A 150 -12.83 3.68 9.13
CA ASP A 150 -13.08 4.61 8.04
C ASP A 150 -11.78 5.18 7.46
N ILE A 151 -10.86 4.29 7.09
CA ILE A 151 -9.55 4.65 6.59
C ILE A 151 -9.66 4.95 5.10
N ASN A 152 -9.32 6.18 4.72
CA ASN A 152 -9.09 6.56 3.34
C ASN A 152 -7.59 6.71 3.13
N ALA A 153 -7.06 6.00 2.15
CA ALA A 153 -5.64 6.06 1.84
C ALA A 153 -5.40 6.32 0.35
N THR A 154 -4.32 7.03 0.06
CA THR A 154 -3.78 7.22 -1.28
C THR A 154 -2.40 6.63 -1.31
N VAL A 155 -2.16 5.72 -2.24
CA VAL A 155 -0.85 5.12 -2.50
C VAL A 155 -0.39 5.61 -3.86
N THR A 156 0.74 6.29 -3.89
CA THR A 156 1.40 6.77 -5.11
C THR A 156 2.65 5.94 -5.34
N ILE A 157 2.75 5.33 -6.50
CA ILE A 157 3.87 4.47 -6.89
C ILE A 157 4.52 5.05 -8.13
N THR A 158 5.81 5.37 -8.05
CA THR A 158 6.63 5.70 -9.21
C THR A 158 7.35 4.43 -9.65
N LEU A 159 7.15 4.07 -10.91
CA LEU A 159 7.71 2.86 -11.51
C LEU A 159 9.02 3.17 -12.23
N GLY A 160 9.98 2.29 -12.05
CA GLY A 160 11.19 2.20 -12.83
C GLY A 160 11.24 0.91 -13.64
N THR A 161 12.35 0.70 -14.32
CA THR A 161 12.60 -0.51 -15.10
C THR A 161 13.91 -1.17 -14.68
N ASN A 162 13.88 -2.48 -14.47
CA ASN A 162 15.06 -3.31 -14.30
C ASN A 162 15.40 -3.98 -15.63
N LYS A 163 16.61 -3.74 -16.14
CA LYS A 163 17.11 -4.40 -17.35
C LYS A 163 17.39 -5.87 -17.08
N VAL A 164 16.76 -6.74 -17.85
CA VAL A 164 17.00 -8.17 -17.81
C VAL A 164 17.81 -8.61 -19.01
N LEU A 165 18.74 -9.56 -18.82
CA LEU A 165 19.70 -10.03 -19.83
C LEU A 165 19.10 -10.51 -21.17
N ASN A 166 17.79 -10.73 -21.24
CA ASN A 166 17.07 -11.21 -22.44
C ASN A 166 16.25 -10.13 -23.17
N GLY A 167 16.45 -8.83 -22.84
CA GLY A 167 15.81 -7.72 -23.54
C GLY A 167 14.35 -7.45 -23.20
N LEU A 168 13.81 -8.12 -22.19
CA LEU A 168 12.48 -7.85 -21.64
C LEU A 168 12.65 -7.16 -20.28
N ASP A 169 12.59 -5.83 -20.28
CA ASP A 169 12.70 -5.05 -19.03
C ASP A 169 11.51 -5.33 -18.13
N THR A 170 11.77 -5.60 -16.85
CA THR A 170 10.72 -5.75 -15.82
C THR A 170 10.52 -4.44 -15.09
N LEU A 171 9.34 -4.30 -14.44
CA LEU A 171 9.06 -3.12 -13.62
C LEU A 171 9.73 -3.22 -12.25
N SER A 172 10.01 -2.06 -11.67
CA SER A 172 10.43 -1.89 -10.29
C SER A 172 9.66 -0.76 -9.63
N CYS A 173 9.55 -0.78 -8.30
CA CYS A 173 9.00 0.30 -7.52
C CYS A 173 10.13 1.25 -7.10
N GLU A 174 10.38 2.32 -7.85
CA GLU A 174 11.40 3.30 -7.46
C GLU A 174 11.00 4.05 -6.19
N LYS A 175 9.76 4.54 -6.17
CA LYS A 175 9.22 5.29 -5.05
C LYS A 175 7.81 4.80 -4.72
N LEU A 176 7.52 4.74 -3.42
CA LEU A 176 6.19 4.46 -2.90
C LEU A 176 5.89 5.47 -1.81
N ASP A 177 4.82 6.22 -1.98
CA ASP A 177 4.30 7.12 -0.96
C ASP A 177 2.93 6.66 -0.52
N VAL A 178 2.70 6.71 0.79
CA VAL A 178 1.40 6.39 1.39
C VAL A 178 0.93 7.61 2.15
N ASN A 179 -0.27 8.05 1.88
CA ASN A 179 -0.96 9.06 2.67
C ASN A 179 -2.30 8.48 3.12
N PHE A 180 -2.66 8.63 4.39
CA PHE A 180 -3.91 8.08 4.90
C PHE A 180 -4.58 9.01 5.91
N GLN A 181 -5.89 8.85 6.04
CA GLN A 181 -6.70 9.47 7.08
C GLN A 181 -7.62 8.41 7.66
N ALA A 182 -7.65 8.32 9.00
CA ALA A 182 -8.57 7.46 9.72
C ALA A 182 -9.66 8.30 10.39
N GLY A 183 -10.91 7.92 10.21
CA GLY A 183 -12.04 8.62 10.83
C GLY A 183 -12.08 8.44 12.34
N GLN A 184 -11.71 7.25 12.81
CA GLN A 184 -11.62 6.94 14.24
C GLN A 184 -10.42 6.04 14.52
N VAL A 185 -9.69 6.35 15.59
CA VAL A 185 -8.60 5.53 16.10
C VAL A 185 -8.82 5.30 17.59
N THR A 186 -8.64 4.06 18.02
CA THR A 186 -8.55 3.71 19.44
C THR A 186 -7.32 2.84 19.64
N MET A 187 -6.61 3.07 20.74
CA MET A 187 -5.39 2.36 21.10
C MET A 187 -5.41 2.08 22.60
N ASP A 188 -4.96 0.90 22.97
CA ASP A 188 -4.73 0.51 24.36
C ASP A 188 -3.32 -0.07 24.47
N LEU A 189 -2.52 0.58 25.30
CA LEU A 189 -1.13 0.20 25.60
C LEU A 189 -1.09 -0.31 27.04
N GLU A 190 -0.83 -1.60 27.22
CA GLU A 190 -0.70 -2.19 28.55
C GLU A 190 0.63 -1.75 29.20
N ASN A 191 0.63 -1.58 30.51
CA ASN A 191 1.81 -1.24 31.33
C ASN A 191 2.53 0.07 30.92
N LEU A 192 1.80 1.05 30.35
CA LEU A 192 2.38 2.30 29.85
C LEU A 192 3.16 3.08 30.94
N PHE A 193 2.73 2.97 32.20
CA PHE A 193 3.42 3.52 33.38
C PHE A 193 3.67 2.44 34.46
N GLY A 194 4.06 1.24 34.02
CA GLY A 194 4.37 0.13 34.91
C GLY A 194 3.18 -0.26 35.81
N ASP A 195 3.42 -0.29 37.12
CA ASP A 195 2.39 -0.69 38.11
C ASP A 195 1.30 0.35 38.33
N ASP A 196 1.46 1.59 37.86
CA ASP A 196 0.42 2.63 37.96
C ASP A 196 -0.64 2.45 36.87
N LYS A 197 -1.59 1.54 37.17
CA LYS A 197 -2.70 1.23 36.27
C LYS A 197 -3.64 2.44 36.06
N ASN A 198 -3.77 3.32 37.06
CA ASN A 198 -4.66 4.48 36.96
C ASN A 198 -4.06 5.50 35.99
N LEU A 199 -2.77 5.80 36.09
CA LEU A 199 -2.08 6.70 35.18
C LEU A 199 -2.05 6.12 33.76
N SER A 200 -1.77 4.82 33.60
CA SER A 200 -1.81 4.12 32.31
C SER A 200 -3.18 4.25 31.64
N LYS A 201 -4.27 3.99 32.39
CA LYS A 201 -5.64 4.12 31.90
C LYS A 201 -5.98 5.57 31.53
N THR A 202 -5.61 6.52 32.37
CA THR A 202 -5.87 7.95 32.13
C THR A 202 -5.16 8.41 30.85
N MET A 203 -3.92 7.98 30.63
CA MET A 203 -3.17 8.33 29.44
C MET A 203 -3.75 7.67 28.18
N ASN A 204 -4.11 6.40 28.21
CA ASN A 204 -4.81 5.74 27.11
C ASN A 204 -6.11 6.47 26.74
N ASN A 205 -6.92 6.83 27.72
CA ASN A 205 -8.13 7.61 27.48
C ASN A 205 -7.82 8.97 26.87
N PHE A 206 -6.82 9.67 27.41
CA PHE A 206 -6.42 10.98 26.89
C PHE A 206 -6.00 10.91 25.41
N VAL A 207 -5.18 9.93 25.04
CA VAL A 207 -4.75 9.72 23.66
C VAL A 207 -5.95 9.41 22.76
N ASN A 208 -6.85 8.54 23.20
CA ASN A 208 -8.02 8.15 22.43
C ASN A 208 -9.02 9.30 22.22
N GLU A 209 -9.26 10.12 23.25
CA GLU A 209 -10.14 11.27 23.18
C GLU A 209 -9.57 12.42 22.34
N ASN A 210 -8.25 12.55 22.30
CA ASN A 210 -7.56 13.64 21.60
C ASN A 210 -6.88 13.20 20.30
N TRP A 211 -7.14 11.99 19.81
CA TRP A 211 -6.48 11.43 18.64
C TRP A 211 -6.47 12.39 17.43
N GLN A 212 -7.61 13.01 17.13
CA GLN A 212 -7.73 13.87 15.96
C GLN A 212 -6.78 15.09 16.01
N SER A 213 -6.60 15.69 17.18
CA SER A 213 -5.69 16.82 17.34
C SER A 213 -4.22 16.39 17.33
N MET A 214 -3.93 15.15 17.73
CA MET A 214 -2.59 14.58 17.81
C MET A 214 -2.15 13.85 16.54
N SER A 215 -3.10 13.47 15.69
CA SER A 215 -2.84 12.64 14.51
C SER A 215 -1.81 13.26 13.56
N GLY A 216 -1.80 14.58 13.42
CA GLY A 216 -0.84 15.30 12.58
C GLY A 216 0.62 15.06 12.97
N ASP A 217 0.91 14.91 14.26
CA ASP A 217 2.27 14.68 14.76
C ASP A 217 2.77 13.26 14.45
N PHE A 218 1.87 12.28 14.39
CA PHE A 218 2.21 10.88 14.12
C PHE A 218 2.06 10.48 12.65
N GLN A 219 1.39 11.28 11.84
CA GLN A 219 1.07 10.91 10.46
C GLN A 219 2.31 10.63 9.63
N ALA A 220 3.24 11.57 9.55
CA ALA A 220 4.45 11.39 8.74
C ALA A 220 5.32 10.19 9.20
N PRO A 221 5.59 9.99 10.51
CA PRO A 221 6.29 8.80 10.98
C PRO A 221 5.60 7.48 10.66
N ILE A 222 4.27 7.43 10.72
CA ILE A 222 3.51 6.21 10.38
C ILE A 222 3.53 5.98 8.86
N GLU A 223 3.38 7.01 8.05
CA GLU A 223 3.48 6.93 6.59
C GLU A 223 4.86 6.44 6.14
N GLU A 224 5.93 6.90 6.80
CA GLU A 224 7.29 6.41 6.56
C GLU A 224 7.42 4.92 6.89
N ALA A 225 6.93 4.50 8.05
CA ALA A 225 6.95 3.11 8.46
C ALA A 225 6.11 2.19 7.54
N LEU A 226 4.97 2.68 7.06
CA LEU A 226 4.15 1.98 6.06
C LEU A 226 4.86 1.88 4.71
N ARG A 227 5.53 2.93 4.27
CA ARG A 227 6.35 2.93 3.05
C ARG A 227 7.43 1.87 3.12
N ASP A 228 8.20 1.85 4.21
CA ASP A 228 9.30 0.90 4.41
C ASP A 228 8.81 -0.55 4.42
N PHE A 229 7.63 -0.78 4.97
CA PHE A 229 6.99 -2.10 4.97
C PHE A 229 6.45 -2.50 3.58
N LEU A 230 5.77 -1.58 2.88
CA LEU A 230 5.05 -1.88 1.63
C LEU A 230 5.96 -1.88 0.40
N LYS A 231 7.03 -1.06 0.39
CA LYS A 231 7.91 -0.94 -0.78
C LYS A 231 8.53 -2.27 -1.22
N PRO A 232 9.10 -3.12 -0.35
CA PRO A 232 9.63 -4.43 -0.76
C PRO A 232 8.55 -5.35 -1.35
N LEU A 233 7.31 -5.29 -0.83
CA LEU A 233 6.19 -6.07 -1.36
C LEU A 233 5.79 -5.59 -2.75
N ALA A 234 5.75 -4.26 -2.96
CA ALA A 234 5.50 -3.67 -4.25
C ALA A 234 6.61 -4.02 -5.27
N ASP A 235 7.88 -3.91 -4.89
CA ASP A 235 9.01 -4.29 -5.73
C ASP A 235 8.89 -5.75 -6.19
N HIS A 236 8.59 -6.66 -5.28
CA HIS A 236 8.41 -8.06 -5.62
C HIS A 236 7.25 -8.28 -6.59
N ALA A 237 6.12 -7.62 -6.38
CA ALA A 237 4.96 -7.71 -7.26
C ALA A 237 5.25 -7.16 -8.66
N PHE A 238 5.89 -6.00 -8.76
CA PHE A 238 6.22 -5.36 -10.04
C PHE A 238 7.33 -6.08 -10.81
N ALA A 239 8.28 -6.73 -10.13
CA ALA A 239 9.33 -7.53 -10.77
C ALA A 239 8.80 -8.69 -11.62
N THR A 240 7.54 -9.09 -11.41
CA THR A 240 6.86 -10.12 -12.22
C THR A 240 6.19 -9.58 -13.49
N LEU A 241 6.17 -8.25 -13.67
CA LEU A 241 5.50 -7.57 -14.78
C LEU A 241 6.54 -6.98 -15.75
N TYR A 242 6.26 -7.07 -17.05
CA TYR A 242 7.12 -6.47 -18.06
C TYR A 242 6.74 -5.01 -18.31
N ALA A 243 7.75 -4.15 -18.47
CA ALA A 243 7.55 -2.72 -18.70
C ALA A 243 6.69 -2.46 -19.94
N ASN A 244 6.93 -3.20 -21.03
CA ASN A 244 6.18 -3.11 -22.28
C ASN A 244 4.69 -3.53 -22.16
N ASP A 245 4.31 -4.18 -21.06
CA ASP A 245 2.90 -4.55 -20.84
C ASP A 245 2.10 -3.39 -20.27
N ILE A 246 2.73 -2.47 -19.55
CA ILE A 246 2.06 -1.33 -18.90
C ILE A 246 2.36 -0.03 -19.62
N PHE A 247 3.63 0.19 -20.03
CA PHE A 247 4.03 1.39 -20.76
C PHE A 247 4.20 1.04 -22.23
N LEU A 248 3.56 1.82 -23.11
CA LEU A 248 3.87 1.76 -24.53
C LEU A 248 5.30 2.27 -24.73
N SER A 249 6.15 1.50 -25.40
CA SER A 249 7.38 2.03 -25.97
C SER A 249 7.02 3.18 -26.92
N GLN A 250 7.46 4.39 -26.57
CA GLN A 250 7.36 5.55 -27.47
C GLN A 250 8.19 5.33 -28.74
#